data_8702bcc4f5290f3deadd9e36ebc575ba
#
_entry.id   8702bcc4f5290f3deadd9e36ebc575ba
#
_cell.length_a   1.000
_cell.length_b   1.000
_cell.length_c   1.000
_cell.angle_alpha   90.00
_cell.angle_beta   90.00
_cell.angle_gamma   90.00
#
_symmetry.space_group_name_H-M   'P 1'
#
loop_
_entity.id
_entity.type
_entity.pdbx_description
1 polymer ?
#
loop_
_entity_poly.entity_id
_entity_poly.type
_entity_poly.pdbx_seq_one_letter_code
_entity_poly.pdbx_strand_id
1 'polypeptide(L)'
;MSIKTFKPTTPSRRHMTVSGFDGIDKHAKPEASLTEVLKKNAGRNSYGHITVRHRGGGEKRKYRIIDFKRDKVDMEATVLRLEYDPNRSANIALVQYEDGEKRYIIAPVGLTAGDKVLSSAAADIKPGNCLPIANIPVGTVIHNVEMHPGKGAQLVRSAGAYAQLMAKDGDNAQIRMPSGEVRIIRTNCTACIGQVLSLIHISEPTRL
;
A
#
# COMPACT_ATOMS: atom_id res chain seq x y z
N MET A 1 11.99 -4.84 10.91
CA MET A 1 12.74 -4.47 9.69
C MET A 1 14.00 -3.76 10.11
N SER A 2 15.16 -4.16 9.60
CA SER A 2 16.45 -3.53 9.91
C SER A 2 16.79 -2.43 8.90
N ILE A 3 17.52 -1.44 9.37
CA ILE A 3 18.10 -0.38 8.55
C ILE A 3 19.58 -0.70 8.39
N LYS A 4 20.03 -0.80 7.15
CA LYS A 4 21.46 -0.99 6.84
C LYS A 4 22.12 0.38 6.66
N THR A 5 23.12 0.65 7.48
CA THR A 5 23.99 1.84 7.39
C THR A 5 25.28 1.50 6.66
N PHE A 6 25.97 2.51 6.15
CA PHE A 6 27.22 2.36 5.43
C PHE A 6 28.39 2.99 6.21
N LYS A 7 29.60 2.47 5.97
CA LYS A 7 30.82 3.11 6.51
C LYS A 7 30.97 4.51 5.96
N PRO A 8 31.38 5.51 6.78
CA PRO A 8 31.44 6.92 6.39
C PRO A 8 32.70 7.24 5.54
N THR A 9 32.77 6.65 4.34
CA THR A 9 33.91 6.81 3.42
C THR A 9 33.84 8.10 2.60
N THR A 10 32.63 8.66 2.40
CA THR A 10 32.40 9.92 1.69
C THR A 10 31.32 10.72 2.43
N PRO A 11 31.20 12.07 2.20
CA PRO A 11 30.14 12.88 2.82
C PRO A 11 28.75 12.32 2.61
N SER A 12 28.42 11.86 1.41
CA SER A 12 27.10 11.29 1.10
C SER A 12 26.87 9.92 1.76
N ARG A 13 27.90 9.07 1.86
CA ARG A 13 27.79 7.74 2.50
C ARG A 13 27.64 7.81 4.02
N ARG A 14 28.10 8.89 4.64
CA ARG A 14 27.98 9.10 6.09
C ARG A 14 26.55 9.04 6.58
N HIS A 15 25.62 9.57 5.79
CA HIS A 15 24.20 9.65 6.15
C HIS A 15 23.31 8.69 5.32
N MET A 16 23.95 7.85 4.47
CA MET A 16 23.20 6.94 3.62
C MET A 16 22.69 5.76 4.44
N THR A 17 21.38 5.51 4.34
CA THR A 17 20.72 4.34 4.90
C THR A 17 19.89 3.66 3.81
N VAL A 18 19.77 2.33 3.87
CA VAL A 18 18.91 1.56 2.99
C VAL A 18 18.18 0.49 3.81
N SER A 19 17.07 0.02 3.26
CA SER A 19 16.34 -1.08 3.86
C SER A 19 17.16 -2.36 3.90
N GLY A 20 17.06 -3.12 5.00
CA GLY A 20 17.55 -4.49 5.11
C GLY A 20 16.68 -5.51 4.37
N PHE A 21 15.42 -5.16 4.05
CA PHE A 21 14.41 -6.04 3.44
C PHE A 21 14.06 -7.28 4.28
N ASP A 22 14.19 -7.20 5.61
CA ASP A 22 13.85 -8.31 6.48
C ASP A 22 12.37 -8.67 6.35
N GLY A 23 12.08 -9.96 6.17
CA GLY A 23 10.73 -10.47 5.98
C GLY A 23 10.11 -10.16 4.61
N ILE A 24 10.88 -9.57 3.68
CA ILE A 24 10.42 -9.26 2.32
C ILE A 24 11.26 -10.04 1.32
N ASP A 25 10.63 -10.78 0.43
CA ASP A 25 11.32 -11.44 -0.66
C ASP A 25 11.59 -10.45 -1.80
N LYS A 26 12.78 -9.87 -1.78
CA LYS A 26 13.23 -8.91 -2.80
C LYS A 26 13.45 -9.55 -4.16
N HIS A 27 13.79 -10.82 -4.20
CA HIS A 27 14.16 -11.55 -5.41
C HIS A 27 13.01 -12.42 -5.95
N ALA A 28 11.88 -12.43 -5.27
CA ALA A 28 10.70 -13.15 -5.73
C ALA A 28 10.32 -12.74 -7.16
N LYS A 29 10.12 -13.72 -8.01
CA LYS A 29 9.54 -13.48 -9.33
C LYS A 29 8.07 -13.11 -9.13
N PRO A 30 7.62 -11.98 -9.70
CA PRO A 30 6.21 -11.59 -9.59
C PRO A 30 5.32 -12.61 -10.30
N GLU A 31 4.09 -12.75 -9.82
CA GLU A 31 3.08 -13.58 -10.47
C GLU A 31 2.80 -13.06 -11.88
N ALA A 32 2.98 -13.92 -12.89
CA ALA A 32 2.94 -13.51 -14.31
C ALA A 32 1.56 -12.98 -14.71
N SER A 33 0.49 -13.62 -14.23
CA SER A 33 -0.91 -13.25 -14.49
C SER A 33 -1.28 -11.88 -13.93
N LEU A 34 -0.58 -11.42 -12.87
CA LEU A 34 -0.82 -10.15 -12.18
C LEU A 34 0.16 -9.06 -12.59
N THR A 35 0.84 -9.20 -13.72
CA THR A 35 1.80 -8.20 -14.19
C THR A 35 1.47 -7.70 -15.57
N GLU A 36 1.57 -6.38 -15.75
CA GLU A 36 1.38 -5.70 -17.02
C GLU A 36 2.62 -4.93 -17.45
N VAL A 37 2.73 -4.69 -18.76
CA VAL A 37 3.80 -3.89 -19.32
C VAL A 37 3.51 -2.41 -19.09
N LEU A 38 4.39 -1.73 -18.39
CA LEU A 38 4.32 -0.28 -18.22
C LEU A 38 4.91 0.42 -19.43
N LYS A 39 4.04 0.94 -20.30
CA LYS A 39 4.45 1.76 -21.47
C LYS A 39 5.00 3.10 -20.98
N LYS A 40 6.20 3.47 -21.46
CA LYS A 40 6.85 4.76 -21.15
C LYS A 40 6.98 5.57 -22.42
N ASN A 41 6.37 6.74 -22.48
CA ASN A 41 6.47 7.66 -23.63
C ASN A 41 7.66 8.63 -23.50
N ALA A 42 8.29 8.71 -22.32
CA ALA A 42 9.48 9.52 -22.06
C ALA A 42 9.34 11.00 -22.51
N GLY A 43 8.15 11.58 -22.32
CA GLY A 43 7.85 12.97 -22.67
C GLY A 43 7.72 13.24 -24.18
N ARG A 44 7.60 12.18 -24.99
CA ARG A 44 7.45 12.29 -26.45
C ARG A 44 5.98 12.34 -26.84
N ASN A 45 5.67 13.11 -27.89
CA ASN A 45 4.36 13.19 -28.51
C ASN A 45 4.13 12.03 -29.50
N SER A 46 3.00 12.05 -30.23
CA SER A 46 2.67 11.06 -31.26
C SER A 46 3.67 11.00 -32.43
N TYR A 47 4.36 12.09 -32.71
CA TYR A 47 5.41 12.18 -33.74
C TYR A 47 6.81 11.79 -33.23
N GLY A 48 6.94 11.38 -31.97
CA GLY A 48 8.22 11.00 -31.37
C GLY A 48 9.10 12.17 -30.90
N HIS A 49 8.66 13.42 -31.06
CA HIS A 49 9.37 14.59 -30.57
C HIS A 49 9.19 14.80 -29.07
N ILE A 50 10.25 15.23 -28.37
CA ILE A 50 10.19 15.55 -26.95
C ILE A 50 9.44 16.87 -26.77
N THR A 51 8.23 16.80 -26.22
CA THR A 51 7.41 17.97 -25.88
C THR A 51 7.46 18.31 -24.40
N VAL A 52 7.75 17.32 -23.55
CA VAL A 52 7.91 17.52 -22.09
C VAL A 52 9.30 17.04 -21.71
N ARG A 53 10.17 17.99 -21.35
CA ARG A 53 11.53 17.69 -20.89
C ARG A 53 11.57 17.08 -19.50
N HIS A 54 12.71 16.49 -19.13
CA HIS A 54 12.96 15.86 -17.82
C HIS A 54 12.01 14.67 -17.50
N ARG A 55 11.47 14.04 -18.54
CA ARG A 55 10.65 12.83 -18.45
C ARG A 55 11.32 11.68 -19.17
N GLY A 56 11.38 10.51 -18.53
CA GLY A 56 11.94 9.30 -19.12
C GLY A 56 13.10 8.73 -18.34
N GLY A 57 13.84 7.80 -18.97
CA GLY A 57 14.94 7.08 -18.35
C GLY A 57 14.45 6.02 -17.34
N GLY A 58 15.42 5.49 -16.58
CA GLY A 58 15.21 4.40 -15.63
C GLY A 58 15.02 3.03 -16.28
N GLU A 59 15.18 1.99 -15.47
CA GLU A 59 15.07 0.60 -15.89
C GLU A 59 13.64 0.23 -16.34
N LYS A 60 13.54 -0.78 -17.22
CA LYS A 60 12.27 -1.38 -17.62
C LYS A 60 11.63 -2.07 -16.43
N ARG A 61 10.39 -1.69 -16.08
CA ARG A 61 9.64 -2.25 -14.95
C ARG A 61 8.30 -2.81 -15.42
N LYS A 62 7.87 -3.90 -14.79
CA LYS A 62 6.51 -4.43 -14.93
C LYS A 62 5.64 -3.81 -13.84
N TYR A 63 4.41 -3.46 -14.19
CA TYR A 63 3.40 -3.00 -13.24
C TYR A 63 2.75 -4.23 -12.57
N ARG A 64 2.56 -4.19 -11.25
CA ARG A 64 1.79 -5.20 -10.51
C ARG A 64 0.38 -4.68 -10.34
N ILE A 65 -0.59 -5.50 -10.74
CA ILE A 65 -2.01 -5.20 -10.58
C ILE A 65 -2.34 -5.39 -9.09
N ILE A 66 -2.72 -4.30 -8.43
CA ILE A 66 -3.09 -4.33 -7.01
C ILE A 66 -4.60 -4.33 -6.91
N ASP A 67 -5.13 -5.20 -6.06
CA ASP A 67 -6.54 -5.24 -5.72
C ASP A 67 -6.89 -4.09 -4.76
N PHE A 68 -7.36 -2.98 -5.34
CA PHE A 68 -7.86 -1.84 -4.58
C PHE A 68 -9.36 -1.92 -4.28
N LYS A 69 -10.08 -2.86 -4.91
CA LYS A 69 -11.52 -2.99 -4.72
C LYS A 69 -11.89 -3.94 -3.59
N ARG A 70 -11.08 -4.98 -3.41
CA ARG A 70 -11.33 -6.04 -2.41
C ARG A 70 -12.75 -6.63 -2.56
N ASP A 71 -13.14 -6.87 -3.81
CA ASP A 71 -14.49 -7.28 -4.21
C ASP A 71 -14.86 -8.71 -3.82
N LYS A 72 -13.91 -9.56 -3.43
CA LYS A 72 -14.17 -10.88 -2.86
C LYS A 72 -14.58 -10.74 -1.40
N VAL A 73 -15.88 -10.54 -1.20
CA VAL A 73 -16.48 -10.41 0.14
C VAL A 73 -16.68 -11.78 0.77
N ASP A 74 -16.49 -11.88 2.10
CA ASP A 74 -16.69 -13.08 2.93
C ASP A 74 -15.83 -14.29 2.54
N MET A 75 -14.73 -14.06 1.81
CA MET A 75 -13.79 -15.11 1.43
C MET A 75 -12.42 -14.84 2.07
N GLU A 76 -11.90 -15.80 2.83
CA GLU A 76 -10.58 -15.71 3.41
C GLU A 76 -9.49 -15.79 2.34
N ALA A 77 -8.43 -15.03 2.52
CA ALA A 77 -7.22 -15.12 1.73
C ALA A 77 -6.02 -15.30 2.63
N THR A 78 -5.13 -16.23 2.29
CA THR A 78 -3.88 -16.47 3.01
C THR A 78 -2.75 -15.70 2.35
N VAL A 79 -1.95 -15.00 3.15
CA VAL A 79 -0.75 -14.28 2.70
C VAL A 79 0.34 -15.30 2.39
N LEU A 80 0.71 -15.41 1.11
CA LEU A 80 1.78 -16.32 0.69
C LEU A 80 3.16 -15.75 1.00
N ARG A 81 3.36 -14.47 0.69
CA ARG A 81 4.65 -13.77 0.89
C ARG A 81 4.49 -12.26 0.75
N LEU A 82 5.47 -11.53 1.28
CA LEU A 82 5.63 -10.09 1.05
C LEU A 82 6.65 -9.87 -0.06
N GLU A 83 6.33 -8.98 -1.01
CA GLU A 83 7.18 -8.69 -2.16
C GLU A 83 7.53 -7.21 -2.25
N TYR A 84 8.69 -6.93 -2.83
CA TYR A 84 9.09 -5.58 -3.22
C TYR A 84 8.46 -5.21 -4.58
N ASP A 85 7.84 -4.03 -4.66
CA ASP A 85 7.35 -3.47 -5.92
C ASP A 85 8.21 -2.26 -6.35
N PRO A 86 8.87 -2.30 -7.53
CA PRO A 86 9.69 -1.18 -8.01
C PRO A 86 8.87 0.04 -8.45
N ASN A 87 7.55 -0.05 -8.52
CA ASN A 87 6.67 1.04 -8.97
C ASN A 87 6.15 1.90 -7.82
N ARG A 88 6.30 1.43 -6.58
CA ARG A 88 5.82 2.12 -5.38
C ARG A 88 6.80 1.96 -4.23
N SER A 89 6.74 2.89 -3.30
CA SER A 89 7.53 2.82 -2.06
C SER A 89 6.92 1.85 -1.04
N ALA A 90 5.62 1.56 -1.14
CA ALA A 90 4.93 0.59 -0.30
C ALA A 90 5.25 -0.85 -0.75
N ASN A 91 5.46 -1.75 0.20
CA ASN A 91 5.55 -3.17 -0.08
C ASN A 91 4.17 -3.76 -0.34
N ILE A 92 4.14 -4.87 -1.07
CA ILE A 92 2.92 -5.57 -1.45
C ILE A 92 2.93 -6.99 -0.88
N ALA A 93 1.75 -7.54 -0.66
CA ALA A 93 1.56 -8.92 -0.25
C ALA A 93 0.84 -9.69 -1.37
N LEU A 94 1.38 -10.85 -1.70
CA LEU A 94 0.69 -11.82 -2.56
C LEU A 94 -0.21 -12.65 -1.67
N VAL A 95 -1.50 -12.57 -1.91
CA VAL A 95 -2.53 -13.35 -1.19
C VAL A 95 -3.18 -14.37 -2.12
N GLN A 96 -3.56 -15.50 -1.57
CA GLN A 96 -4.31 -16.56 -2.25
C GLN A 96 -5.62 -16.77 -1.53
N TYR A 97 -6.71 -16.66 -2.26
CA TYR A 97 -8.05 -16.94 -1.79
C TYR A 97 -8.33 -18.46 -1.75
N GLU A 98 -9.36 -18.87 -1.05
CA GLU A 98 -9.78 -20.28 -0.95
C GLU A 98 -10.10 -20.92 -2.30
N ASP A 99 -10.56 -20.13 -3.28
CA ASP A 99 -10.82 -20.58 -4.66
C ASP A 99 -9.55 -20.74 -5.51
N GLY A 100 -8.36 -20.50 -4.92
CA GLY A 100 -7.07 -20.60 -5.58
C GLY A 100 -6.66 -19.35 -6.36
N GLU A 101 -7.54 -18.33 -6.51
CA GLU A 101 -7.17 -17.07 -7.16
C GLU A 101 -6.15 -16.32 -6.32
N LYS A 102 -5.14 -15.78 -6.99
CA LYS A 102 -4.11 -14.95 -6.36
C LYS A 102 -4.36 -13.47 -6.68
N ARG A 103 -4.11 -12.61 -5.70
CA ARG A 103 -4.14 -11.15 -5.90
C ARG A 103 -3.02 -10.48 -5.12
N TYR A 104 -2.62 -9.28 -5.55
CA TYR A 104 -1.75 -8.41 -4.79
C TYR A 104 -2.54 -7.41 -3.97
N ILE A 105 -2.16 -7.22 -2.72
CA ILE A 105 -2.67 -6.17 -1.86
C ILE A 105 -1.52 -5.30 -1.34
N ILE A 106 -1.81 -4.08 -0.88
CA ILE A 106 -0.82 -3.28 -0.15
C ILE A 106 -0.61 -3.93 1.23
N ALA A 107 0.64 -4.14 1.60
CA ALA A 107 0.98 -4.74 2.88
C ALA A 107 0.91 -3.71 4.02
N PRO A 108 0.09 -3.92 5.05
CA PRO A 108 0.14 -3.14 6.28
C PRO A 108 1.29 -3.59 7.18
N VAL A 109 1.61 -2.75 8.16
CA VAL A 109 2.54 -3.08 9.24
C VAL A 109 1.96 -4.22 10.07
N GLY A 110 2.79 -5.22 10.40
CA GLY A 110 2.42 -6.37 11.21
C GLY A 110 1.91 -7.57 10.40
N LEU A 111 1.72 -7.43 9.08
CA LEU A 111 1.33 -8.56 8.23
C LEU A 111 2.55 -9.43 7.91
N THR A 112 2.39 -10.75 8.07
CA THR A 112 3.43 -11.75 7.79
C THR A 112 2.92 -12.84 6.84
N ALA A 113 3.85 -13.62 6.27
CA ALA A 113 3.48 -14.78 5.48
C ALA A 113 2.78 -15.82 6.37
N GLY A 114 1.68 -16.38 5.88
CA GLY A 114 0.82 -17.32 6.61
C GLY A 114 -0.39 -16.66 7.31
N ASP A 115 -0.40 -15.33 7.44
CA ASP A 115 -1.56 -14.63 8.01
C ASP A 115 -2.77 -14.74 7.09
N LYS A 116 -3.95 -14.70 7.70
CA LYS A 116 -5.23 -14.67 6.99
C LYS A 116 -5.77 -13.25 6.94
N VAL A 117 -6.27 -12.82 5.80
CA VAL A 117 -6.92 -11.53 5.58
C VAL A 117 -8.32 -11.74 4.98
N LEU A 118 -9.26 -10.94 5.45
CA LEU A 118 -10.66 -11.04 5.07
C LEU A 118 -11.20 -9.67 4.65
N SER A 119 -12.08 -9.66 3.66
CA SER A 119 -12.89 -8.50 3.29
C SER A 119 -14.34 -8.81 3.62
N SER A 120 -14.85 -8.28 4.74
CA SER A 120 -16.20 -8.55 5.20
C SER A 120 -16.70 -7.46 6.14
N ALA A 121 -18.02 -7.31 6.21
CA ALA A 121 -18.64 -6.42 7.18
C ALA A 121 -18.46 -6.93 8.64
N ALA A 122 -18.30 -8.22 8.84
CA ALA A 122 -18.12 -8.86 10.14
C ALA A 122 -16.67 -9.25 10.44
N ALA A 123 -15.70 -8.78 9.64
CA ALA A 123 -14.29 -9.12 9.84
C ALA A 123 -13.75 -8.53 11.15
N ASP A 124 -12.80 -9.24 11.77
CA ASP A 124 -12.06 -8.76 12.94
C ASP A 124 -11.24 -7.50 12.60
N ILE A 125 -10.99 -6.66 13.60
CA ILE A 125 -10.15 -5.47 13.47
C ILE A 125 -8.66 -5.87 13.55
N LYS A 126 -8.21 -6.59 12.50
CA LYS A 126 -6.81 -7.03 12.34
C LYS A 126 -6.15 -6.35 11.15
N PRO A 127 -4.83 -6.09 11.18
CA PRO A 127 -4.12 -5.50 10.05
C PRO A 127 -4.33 -6.30 8.76
N GLY A 128 -4.71 -5.62 7.68
CA GLY A 128 -4.95 -6.24 6.37
C GLY A 128 -6.41 -6.57 6.07
N ASN A 129 -7.27 -6.65 7.07
CA ASN A 129 -8.71 -6.82 6.86
C ASN A 129 -9.32 -5.55 6.29
N CYS A 130 -10.33 -5.72 5.44
CA CYS A 130 -11.05 -4.65 4.80
C CYS A 130 -12.53 -4.67 5.24
N LEU A 131 -13.02 -3.54 5.74
CA LEU A 131 -14.39 -3.43 6.25
C LEU A 131 -15.05 -2.15 5.74
N PRO A 132 -16.39 -2.09 5.68
CA PRO A 132 -17.12 -0.83 5.61
C PRO A 132 -16.78 0.06 6.81
N ILE A 133 -16.61 1.37 6.60
CA ILE A 133 -16.25 2.33 7.65
C ILE A 133 -17.27 2.32 8.79
N ALA A 134 -18.55 2.02 8.47
CA ALA A 134 -19.61 1.85 9.47
C ALA A 134 -19.21 0.88 10.60
N ASN A 135 -18.49 -0.19 10.27
CA ASN A 135 -18.18 -1.28 11.20
C ASN A 135 -16.80 -1.12 11.87
N ILE A 136 -16.01 -0.13 11.45
CA ILE A 136 -14.67 0.12 12.03
C ILE A 136 -14.84 1.00 13.30
N PRO A 137 -14.29 0.64 14.46
CA PRO A 137 -14.34 1.47 15.67
C PRO A 137 -13.69 2.83 15.47
N VAL A 138 -14.22 3.86 16.13
CA VAL A 138 -13.61 5.20 16.19
C VAL A 138 -12.24 5.11 16.85
N GLY A 139 -11.29 5.90 16.36
CA GLY A 139 -9.90 5.87 16.83
C GLY A 139 -9.00 4.89 16.06
N THR A 140 -9.56 3.96 15.28
CA THR A 140 -8.80 2.96 14.54
C THR A 140 -7.95 3.62 13.44
N VAL A 141 -6.73 3.09 13.28
CA VAL A 141 -5.82 3.43 12.20
C VAL A 141 -6.19 2.63 10.95
N ILE A 142 -6.39 3.31 9.84
CA ILE A 142 -6.85 2.74 8.58
C ILE A 142 -5.99 3.21 7.40
N HIS A 143 -6.01 2.44 6.33
CA HIS A 143 -5.39 2.77 5.03
C HIS A 143 -6.29 2.29 3.88
N ASN A 144 -5.88 2.51 2.63
CA ASN A 144 -6.66 2.10 1.46
C ASN A 144 -8.13 2.52 1.56
N VAL A 145 -8.38 3.80 1.80
CA VAL A 145 -9.73 4.33 2.01
C VAL A 145 -10.39 4.66 0.67
N GLU A 146 -11.63 4.22 0.49
CA GLU A 146 -12.47 4.62 -0.64
C GLU A 146 -13.01 6.03 -0.45
N MET A 147 -13.20 6.75 -1.57
CA MET A 147 -13.91 8.04 -1.59
C MET A 147 -15.39 7.87 -1.97
N HIS A 148 -15.67 6.90 -2.83
CA HIS A 148 -17.01 6.58 -3.29
C HIS A 148 -17.21 5.07 -3.22
N PRO A 149 -18.36 4.59 -2.76
CA PRO A 149 -18.61 3.16 -2.60
C PRO A 149 -18.39 2.37 -3.90
N GLY A 150 -17.68 1.26 -3.82
CA GLY A 150 -17.42 0.34 -4.94
C GLY A 150 -16.39 0.83 -5.97
N LYS A 151 -15.84 2.05 -5.81
CA LYS A 151 -14.83 2.58 -6.74
C LYS A 151 -13.43 2.02 -6.46
N GLY A 152 -13.24 1.46 -5.29
CA GLY A 152 -11.95 0.98 -4.79
C GLY A 152 -11.13 2.05 -4.07
N ALA A 153 -10.12 1.62 -3.35
CA ALA A 153 -9.29 2.48 -2.51
C ALA A 153 -8.58 3.57 -3.34
N GLN A 154 -8.70 4.81 -2.92
CA GLN A 154 -8.08 5.97 -3.57
C GLN A 154 -7.16 6.76 -2.65
N LEU A 155 -7.45 6.79 -1.35
CA LEU A 155 -6.73 7.55 -0.35
C LEU A 155 -5.80 6.64 0.47
N VAL A 156 -4.74 7.21 1.03
CA VAL A 156 -3.84 6.57 2.01
C VAL A 156 -3.25 5.25 1.50
N ARG A 157 -2.52 5.32 0.37
CA ARG A 157 -1.90 4.15 -0.28
C ARG A 157 -0.37 4.15 -0.29
N SER A 158 0.23 5.28 0.07
CA SER A 158 1.68 5.43 0.07
C SER A 158 2.32 4.75 1.28
N ALA A 159 3.60 4.39 1.16
CA ALA A 159 4.35 3.81 2.26
C ALA A 159 4.30 4.70 3.52
N GLY A 160 4.10 4.09 4.68
CA GLY A 160 4.00 4.76 5.97
C GLY A 160 2.75 5.61 6.17
N ALA A 161 1.90 5.75 5.15
CA ALA A 161 0.67 6.50 5.29
C ALA A 161 -0.34 5.75 6.15
N TYR A 162 -1.04 6.50 6.97
CA TYR A 162 -2.22 6.04 7.71
C TYR A 162 -3.21 7.20 7.84
N ALA A 163 -4.46 6.88 8.01
CA ALA A 163 -5.50 7.80 8.41
C ALA A 163 -6.15 7.30 9.69
N GLN A 164 -6.80 8.18 10.42
CA GLN A 164 -7.48 7.83 11.65
C GLN A 164 -8.97 8.16 11.54
N LEU A 165 -9.81 7.21 11.90
CA LEU A 165 -11.25 7.41 11.99
C LEU A 165 -11.55 8.21 13.27
N MET A 166 -12.01 9.45 13.12
CA MET A 166 -12.21 10.38 14.25
C MET A 166 -13.61 10.29 14.84
N ALA A 167 -14.62 10.27 13.98
CA ALA A 167 -16.02 10.25 14.39
C ALA A 167 -16.90 9.65 13.29
N LYS A 168 -18.10 9.23 13.67
CA LYS A 168 -19.17 8.82 12.78
C LYS A 168 -20.42 9.64 13.13
N ASP A 169 -21.07 10.16 12.11
CA ASP A 169 -22.29 10.94 12.26
C ASP A 169 -23.28 10.50 11.18
N GLY A 170 -24.25 9.67 11.56
CA GLY A 170 -25.20 9.05 10.65
C GLY A 170 -24.49 8.31 9.51
N ASP A 171 -24.77 8.73 8.27
CA ASP A 171 -24.21 8.14 7.05
C ASP A 171 -22.79 8.65 6.71
N ASN A 172 -22.23 9.55 7.52
CA ASN A 172 -20.94 10.15 7.28
C ASN A 172 -19.92 9.76 8.37
N ALA A 173 -18.66 9.68 7.98
CA ALA A 173 -17.53 9.45 8.85
C ALA A 173 -16.47 10.53 8.65
N GLN A 174 -15.90 11.03 9.73
CA GLN A 174 -14.82 11.99 9.72
C GLN A 174 -13.49 11.25 9.84
N ILE A 175 -12.63 11.43 8.84
CA ILE A 175 -11.34 10.76 8.75
C ILE A 175 -10.23 11.80 8.71
N ARG A 176 -9.29 11.71 9.66
CA ARG A 176 -8.08 12.53 9.69
C ARG A 176 -7.03 11.93 8.75
N MET A 177 -6.69 12.68 7.70
CA MET A 177 -5.71 12.30 6.69
C MET A 177 -4.27 12.48 7.19
N PRO A 178 -3.26 11.87 6.53
CA PRO A 178 -1.85 12.08 6.87
C PRO A 178 -1.39 13.54 6.81
N SER A 179 -2.06 14.37 6.00
CA SER A 179 -1.81 15.82 5.91
C SER A 179 -2.31 16.63 7.12
N GLY A 180 -3.09 15.99 8.03
CA GLY A 180 -3.81 16.65 9.11
C GLY A 180 -5.22 17.13 8.73
N GLU A 181 -5.57 17.16 7.44
CA GLU A 181 -6.91 17.49 6.95
C GLU A 181 -7.95 16.48 7.45
N VAL A 182 -9.10 16.94 7.89
CA VAL A 182 -10.25 16.09 8.20
C VAL A 182 -11.20 16.08 7.01
N ARG A 183 -11.45 14.88 6.49
CA ARG A 183 -12.38 14.65 5.38
C ARG A 183 -13.62 13.91 5.83
N ILE A 184 -14.75 14.28 5.25
CA ILE A 184 -16.03 13.59 5.43
C ILE A 184 -16.19 12.58 4.29
N ILE A 185 -16.40 11.32 4.63
CA ILE A 185 -16.58 10.20 3.71
C ILE A 185 -17.81 9.41 4.14
N ARG A 186 -18.53 8.84 3.21
CA ARG A 186 -19.72 8.02 3.52
C ARG A 186 -19.34 6.76 4.29
N THR A 187 -20.13 6.36 5.25
CA THR A 187 -19.88 5.19 6.11
C THR A 187 -19.93 3.86 5.37
N ASN A 188 -20.62 3.79 4.22
CA ASN A 188 -20.66 2.61 3.36
C ASN A 188 -19.41 2.45 2.45
N CYS A 189 -18.48 3.41 2.44
CA CYS A 189 -17.18 3.23 1.82
C CYS A 189 -16.33 2.22 2.61
N THR A 190 -15.43 1.51 1.94
CA THR A 190 -14.55 0.53 2.56
C THR A 190 -13.18 1.14 2.92
N ALA A 191 -12.57 0.58 3.95
CA ALA A 191 -11.20 0.89 4.33
C ALA A 191 -10.50 -0.36 4.89
N CYS A 192 -9.18 -0.43 4.74
CA CYS A 192 -8.37 -1.50 5.31
C CYS A 192 -7.78 -1.07 6.65
N ILE A 193 -7.69 -2.01 7.60
CA ILE A 193 -7.17 -1.78 8.94
C ILE A 193 -5.63 -1.78 8.94
N GLY A 194 -5.04 -0.82 9.65
CA GLY A 194 -3.61 -0.70 9.88
C GLY A 194 -2.95 0.43 9.11
N GLN A 195 -1.65 0.58 9.31
CA GLN A 195 -0.77 1.52 8.62
C GLN A 195 -0.06 0.83 7.45
N VAL A 196 0.14 1.50 6.34
CA VAL A 196 0.91 0.96 5.21
C VAL A 196 2.37 0.74 5.62
N LEU A 197 2.88 -0.45 5.31
CA LEU A 197 4.26 -0.82 5.62
C LEU A 197 5.25 0.12 4.93
N SER A 198 6.14 0.72 5.72
CA SER A 198 7.17 1.64 5.24
C SER A 198 8.52 1.31 5.85
N LEU A 199 9.56 1.52 5.07
CA LEU A 199 10.94 1.42 5.51
C LEU A 199 11.52 2.78 5.89
N ILE A 200 11.06 3.85 5.24
CA ILE A 200 11.60 5.21 5.41
C ILE A 200 11.20 5.81 6.76
N HIS A 201 10.01 5.48 7.24
CA HIS A 201 9.49 5.99 8.52
C HIS A 201 10.04 5.28 9.76
N ILE A 202 10.81 4.21 9.59
CA ILE A 202 11.53 3.54 10.67
C ILE A 202 12.85 4.26 10.99
N SER A 203 13.46 4.92 10.00
CA SER A 203 14.58 5.83 10.24
C SER A 203 14.02 7.21 10.53
N GLU A 204 13.84 7.56 11.78
CA GLU A 204 13.70 8.97 12.14
C GLU A 204 14.97 9.70 11.65
N PRO A 205 14.83 10.71 10.78
CA PRO A 205 15.97 11.57 10.50
C PRO A 205 16.30 12.30 11.80
N THR A 206 17.36 11.89 12.45
CA THR A 206 17.97 12.69 13.52
C THR A 206 18.41 14.02 12.87
N ARG A 207 17.48 14.97 12.81
CA ARG A 207 17.85 16.36 12.58
C ARG A 207 18.53 16.81 13.87
N LEU A 208 19.83 16.88 13.81
CA LEU A 208 20.62 17.72 14.71
C LEU A 208 20.35 19.18 14.41
#